data_4534ccbca7e5c8b92504665d39487fa8
#
_entry.id   4534ccbca7e5c8b92504665d39487fa8
#
_cell.length_a   1.000
_cell.length_b   1.000
_cell.length_c   1.000
_cell.angle_alpha   90.00
_cell.angle_beta   90.00
_cell.angle_gamma   90.00
#
_symmetry.space_group_name_H-M   'P 1'
#
loop_
_entity.id
_entity.type
_entity.pdbx_description
1 polymer ?
#
loop_
_entity_poly.entity_id
_entity_poly.type
_entity_poly.pdbx_seq_one_letter_code
_entity_poly.pdbx_strand_id
1 'polypeptide(L)'
;ESFLLELGGDFTFVARQKRLRVGGEWYRVDLVFYHRVLRCLILIDLKIGKFTHADAGQMHLYLNYAREHWTHSEENPPVGLILCAEKDATVARYALEGLPNKILAAEYKTALPNEREIAEELKRTQRQIENSSKKK
;
A
#
# COMPACT_ATOMS: atom_id res chain seq x y z
N GLU A 1 -6.04 -11.46 12.52
CA GLU A 1 -4.78 -11.80 13.17
C GLU A 1 -3.98 -12.85 12.43
N SER A 2 -4.63 -13.88 11.89
CA SER A 2 -3.94 -14.83 11.04
C SER A 2 -3.33 -14.16 9.80
N PHE A 3 -3.96 -13.10 9.31
CA PHE A 3 -3.44 -12.32 8.20
C PHE A 3 -2.07 -11.72 8.52
N LEU A 4 -1.89 -11.23 9.74
CA LEU A 4 -0.61 -10.64 10.15
C LEU A 4 0.51 -11.67 10.16
N LEU A 5 0.20 -12.89 10.55
CA LEU A 5 1.18 -13.99 10.57
C LEU A 5 1.57 -14.43 9.17
N GLU A 6 0.67 -14.30 8.21
CA GLU A 6 0.92 -14.70 6.83
C GLU A 6 1.84 -13.76 6.06
N LEU A 7 2.05 -12.55 6.54
CA LEU A 7 2.92 -11.59 5.87
C LEU A 7 4.41 -11.84 6.10
N GLY A 8 4.77 -12.70 7.04
CA GLY A 8 6.13 -13.15 7.25
C GLY A 8 7.01 -12.21 8.05
N GLY A 9 8.29 -12.55 8.12
CA GLY A 9 9.24 -11.90 9.02
C GLY A 9 9.75 -10.54 8.59
N ASP A 10 9.56 -10.15 7.33
CA ASP A 10 10.04 -8.86 6.84
C ASP A 10 9.05 -7.72 7.12
N PHE A 11 7.82 -8.06 7.49
CA PHE A 11 6.80 -7.10 7.82
C PHE A 11 6.73 -6.90 9.33
N THR A 12 6.77 -5.66 9.76
CA THR A 12 6.61 -5.31 11.16
C THR A 12 5.31 -4.53 11.30
N PHE A 13 4.44 -4.96 12.19
CA PHE A 13 3.17 -4.28 12.44
C PHE A 13 3.44 -2.92 13.10
N VAL A 14 2.85 -1.87 12.57
CA VAL A 14 2.99 -0.52 13.11
C VAL A 14 1.70 -0.07 13.78
N ALA A 15 0.57 -0.18 13.09
CA ALA A 15 -0.69 0.32 13.63
C ALA A 15 -1.90 -0.31 12.94
N ARG A 16 -3.01 -0.30 13.63
CA ARG A 16 -4.33 -0.68 13.15
C ARG A 16 -5.22 0.52 13.25
N GLN A 17 -6.08 0.74 12.23
CA GLN A 17 -7.04 1.84 12.23
C GLN A 17 -6.37 3.17 12.55
N LYS A 18 -5.25 3.42 11.86
CA LYS A 18 -4.48 4.64 12.09
C LYS A 18 -5.20 5.84 11.50
N ARG A 19 -5.46 6.82 12.34
CA ARG A 19 -6.24 8.00 11.96
C ARG A 19 -5.36 9.08 11.36
N LEU A 20 -5.93 9.78 10.38
CA LEU A 20 -5.31 10.98 9.81
C LEU A 20 -6.41 12.01 9.58
N ARG A 21 -6.03 13.27 9.69
CA ARG A 21 -6.97 14.37 9.47
C ARG A 21 -6.49 15.21 8.31
N VAL A 22 -7.34 15.31 7.30
CA VAL A 22 -7.03 16.06 6.09
C VAL A 22 -8.20 16.98 5.79
N GLY A 23 -7.93 18.28 5.66
CA GLY A 23 -8.95 19.25 5.31
C GLY A 23 -10.12 19.31 6.28
N GLY A 24 -9.87 19.02 7.55
CA GLY A 24 -10.93 19.04 8.56
C GLY A 24 -11.71 17.74 8.68
N GLU A 25 -11.45 16.77 7.82
CA GLU A 25 -12.11 15.47 7.87
C GLU A 25 -11.18 14.39 8.40
N TRP A 26 -11.77 13.43 9.13
CA TRP A 26 -11.03 12.29 9.65
C TRP A 26 -11.13 11.11 8.71
N TYR A 27 -9.99 10.46 8.50
CA TYR A 27 -9.87 9.23 7.73
C TYR A 27 -9.15 8.19 8.57
N ARG A 28 -9.12 6.96 8.10
CA ARG A 28 -8.47 5.84 8.79
C ARG A 28 -7.85 4.90 7.77
N VAL A 29 -6.61 4.52 8.02
CA VAL A 29 -5.97 3.44 7.28
C VAL A 29 -6.16 2.17 8.09
N ASP A 30 -6.65 1.11 7.47
CA ASP A 30 -6.97 -0.12 8.18
C ASP A 30 -5.77 -0.75 8.87
N LEU A 31 -4.66 -0.89 8.14
CA LEU A 31 -3.43 -1.49 8.68
C LEU A 31 -2.22 -0.75 8.15
N VAL A 32 -1.23 -0.58 9.02
CA VAL A 32 0.06 0.00 8.62
C VAL A 32 1.15 -0.96 9.07
N PHE A 33 2.00 -1.34 8.13
CA PHE A 33 3.18 -2.16 8.38
C PHE A 33 4.43 -1.42 7.94
N TYR A 34 5.56 -1.85 8.44
CA TYR A 34 6.86 -1.43 7.94
C TYR A 34 7.54 -2.65 7.32
N HIS A 35 8.04 -2.51 6.09
CA HIS A 35 8.79 -3.57 5.44
C HIS A 35 10.28 -3.30 5.61
N ARG A 36 10.95 -4.11 6.42
CA ARG A 36 12.34 -3.84 6.82
C ARG A 36 13.35 -3.97 5.69
N VAL A 37 13.11 -4.80 4.69
CA VAL A 37 14.02 -4.92 3.55
C VAL A 37 13.85 -3.76 2.58
N LEU A 38 12.60 -3.41 2.29
CA LEU A 38 12.30 -2.29 1.40
C LEU A 38 12.39 -0.93 2.09
N ARG A 39 12.46 -0.93 3.41
CA ARG A 39 12.60 0.27 4.23
C ARG A 39 11.52 1.32 3.95
N CYS A 40 10.29 0.86 3.95
CA CYS A 40 9.16 1.75 3.72
C CYS A 40 7.92 1.30 4.48
N LEU A 41 7.03 2.25 4.73
CA LEU A 41 5.71 1.95 5.28
C LEU A 41 4.84 1.33 4.21
N ILE A 42 4.03 0.36 4.61
CA ILE A 42 3.03 -0.27 3.75
C ILE A 42 1.67 0.04 4.35
N LEU A 43 0.86 0.79 3.64
CA LEU A 43 -0.49 1.13 4.06
C LEU A 43 -1.46 0.17 3.39
N ILE A 44 -2.28 -0.50 4.19
CA ILE A 44 -3.20 -1.52 3.68
C ILE A 44 -4.64 -1.12 3.99
N ASP A 45 -5.47 -1.10 2.97
CA ASP A 45 -6.91 -0.93 3.11
C ASP A 45 -7.62 -2.20 2.67
N LEU A 46 -8.63 -2.58 3.44
CA LEU A 46 -9.45 -3.75 3.17
C LEU A 46 -10.77 -3.28 2.55
N LYS A 47 -11.02 -3.69 1.33
CA LYS A 47 -12.24 -3.35 0.62
C LYS A 47 -13.17 -4.57 0.59
N ILE A 48 -14.36 -4.44 1.14
CA ILE A 48 -15.36 -5.52 1.17
C ILE A 48 -16.07 -5.59 -0.18
N GLY A 49 -15.70 -5.17 -1.19
CA GLY A 49 -16.38 -5.24 -2.48
C GLY A 49 -15.39 -5.22 -3.60
N LYS A 50 -15.85 -4.72 -4.71
CA LYS A 50 -15.06 -4.63 -5.92
C LYS A 50 -14.17 -3.38 -5.87
N PHE A 51 -12.92 -3.53 -6.30
CA PHE A 51 -12.01 -2.40 -6.43
C PHE A 51 -12.58 -1.35 -7.40
N THR A 52 -12.52 -0.08 -7.02
CA THR A 52 -12.93 1.04 -7.88
C THR A 52 -11.82 2.09 -7.94
N HIS A 53 -11.93 2.99 -8.92
CA HIS A 53 -10.97 4.08 -9.03
C HIS A 53 -11.03 5.03 -7.83
N ALA A 54 -12.16 5.10 -7.13
CA ALA A 54 -12.27 5.89 -5.90
C ALA A 54 -11.36 5.34 -4.79
N ASP A 55 -11.19 4.02 -4.73
CA ASP A 55 -10.30 3.38 -3.77
C ASP A 55 -8.85 3.78 -4.03
N ALA A 56 -8.47 3.87 -5.30
CA ALA A 56 -7.13 4.31 -5.68
C ALA A 56 -6.90 5.77 -5.26
N GLY A 57 -7.87 6.63 -5.49
CA GLY A 57 -7.79 8.03 -5.10
C GLY A 57 -7.66 8.23 -3.60
N GLN A 58 -8.42 7.45 -2.84
CA GLN A 58 -8.37 7.50 -1.38
C GLN A 58 -6.99 7.03 -0.87
N MET A 59 -6.46 5.94 -1.40
CA MET A 59 -5.14 5.46 -1.01
C MET A 59 -4.05 6.47 -1.40
N HIS A 60 -4.19 7.11 -2.53
CA HIS A 60 -3.27 8.15 -2.97
C HIS A 60 -3.21 9.31 -1.94
N LEU A 61 -4.36 9.73 -1.44
CA LEU A 61 -4.46 10.74 -0.41
C LEU A 61 -3.75 10.28 0.88
N TYR A 62 -3.96 9.03 1.29
CA TYR A 62 -3.30 8.47 2.47
C TYR A 62 -1.78 8.43 2.31
N LEU A 63 -1.30 8.04 1.13
CA LEU A 63 0.13 7.93 0.88
C LEU A 63 0.82 9.30 0.87
N ASN A 64 0.16 10.31 0.32
CA ASN A 64 0.68 11.68 0.36
C ASN A 64 0.83 12.15 1.79
N TYR A 65 -0.18 11.89 2.61
CA TYR A 65 -0.14 12.26 4.02
C TYR A 65 0.95 11.49 4.77
N ALA A 66 1.03 10.17 4.55
CA ALA A 66 2.01 9.33 5.22
C ALA A 66 3.44 9.71 4.85
N ARG A 67 3.67 10.08 3.58
CA ARG A 67 4.99 10.51 3.14
C ARG A 67 5.43 11.76 3.88
N GLU A 68 4.51 12.67 4.12
CA GLU A 68 4.82 13.95 4.78
C GLU A 68 4.92 13.82 6.29
N HIS A 69 4.04 13.04 6.91
CA HIS A 69 3.89 13.03 8.37
C HIS A 69 4.36 11.76 9.07
N TRP A 70 4.42 10.62 8.37
CA TRP A 70 4.73 9.33 9.00
C TRP A 70 6.04 8.72 8.51
N THR A 71 6.67 9.30 7.51
CA THR A 71 7.87 8.74 6.88
C THR A 71 9.09 9.54 7.30
N HIS A 72 10.14 8.82 7.73
CA HIS A 72 11.41 9.46 8.09
C HIS A 72 12.26 9.68 6.85
N SER A 73 13.21 10.60 6.95
CA SER A 73 14.04 11.02 5.83
C SER A 73 14.88 9.88 5.23
N GLU A 74 15.26 8.89 6.05
CA GLU A 74 16.06 7.76 5.57
C GLU A 74 15.21 6.65 4.95
N GLU A 75 13.89 6.74 5.04
CA GLU A 75 13.00 5.72 4.52
C GLU A 75 12.59 6.00 3.09
N ASN A 76 12.31 4.94 2.36
CA ASN A 76 11.73 5.06 1.03
C ASN A 76 10.26 5.49 1.13
N PRO A 77 9.69 6.05 0.06
CA PRO A 77 8.29 6.47 0.09
C PRO A 77 7.35 5.32 0.43
N PRO A 78 6.26 5.61 1.14
CA PRO A 78 5.30 4.57 1.50
C PRO A 78 4.59 3.99 0.28
N VAL A 79 4.15 2.75 0.41
CA VAL A 79 3.47 2.01 -0.64
C VAL A 79 2.08 1.63 -0.15
N GLY A 80 1.09 1.69 -1.02
CA GLY A 80 -0.28 1.32 -0.69
C GLY A 80 -0.65 -0.05 -1.24
N LEU A 81 -1.42 -0.79 -0.47
CA LEU A 81 -1.96 -2.07 -0.88
C LEU A 81 -3.45 -2.09 -0.59
N ILE A 82 -4.27 -2.26 -1.62
CA ILE A 82 -5.71 -2.38 -1.47
C ILE A 82 -6.08 -3.84 -1.67
N LEU A 83 -6.59 -4.46 -0.61
CA LEU A 83 -7.06 -5.85 -0.65
C LEU A 83 -8.56 -5.82 -0.86
N CYS A 84 -9.03 -6.37 -1.96
CA CYS A 84 -10.44 -6.32 -2.34
C CYS A 84 -11.00 -7.72 -2.61
N ALA A 85 -12.32 -7.84 -2.55
CA ALA A 85 -12.98 -9.12 -2.83
C ALA A 85 -12.95 -9.43 -4.32
N GLU A 86 -13.01 -8.40 -5.15
CA GLU A 86 -13.03 -8.52 -6.61
C GLU A 86 -12.23 -7.41 -7.26
N LYS A 87 -11.57 -7.73 -8.36
CA LYS A 87 -10.80 -6.73 -9.09
C LYS A 87 -10.92 -6.98 -10.60
N ASP A 88 -11.35 -5.97 -11.33
CA ASP A 88 -11.25 -5.98 -12.78
C ASP A 88 -9.85 -5.50 -13.15
N ALA A 89 -9.09 -6.34 -13.82
CA ALA A 89 -7.69 -6.04 -14.14
C ALA A 89 -7.54 -4.80 -15.00
N THR A 90 -8.48 -4.56 -15.92
CA THR A 90 -8.44 -3.39 -16.79
C THR A 90 -8.69 -2.10 -16.01
N VAL A 91 -9.71 -2.12 -15.15
CA VAL A 91 -10.02 -0.96 -14.30
C VAL A 91 -8.85 -0.66 -13.38
N ALA A 92 -8.27 -1.69 -12.75
CA ALA A 92 -7.12 -1.51 -11.87
C ALA A 92 -5.94 -0.90 -12.61
N ARG A 93 -5.66 -1.37 -13.81
CA ARG A 93 -4.56 -0.85 -14.62
C ARG A 93 -4.74 0.64 -14.90
N TYR A 94 -5.92 1.04 -15.39
CA TYR A 94 -6.14 2.44 -15.72
C TYR A 94 -6.22 3.35 -14.49
N ALA A 95 -6.73 2.83 -13.38
CA ALA A 95 -6.83 3.62 -12.15
C ALA A 95 -5.48 3.83 -11.48
N LEU A 96 -4.56 2.86 -11.59
CA LEU A 96 -3.30 2.88 -10.87
C LEU A 96 -2.09 3.31 -11.70
N GLU A 97 -2.19 3.17 -13.02
CA GLU A 97 -1.08 3.49 -13.91
C GLU A 97 -0.80 5.00 -13.93
N GLY A 98 0.46 5.35 -13.84
CA GLY A 98 0.87 6.76 -13.93
C GLY A 98 0.70 7.58 -12.67
N LEU A 99 0.21 7.00 -11.58
CA LEU A 99 0.10 7.73 -10.33
C LEU A 99 1.50 7.97 -9.73
N PRO A 100 1.72 9.12 -9.09
CA PRO A 100 3.01 9.40 -8.46
C PRO A 100 3.31 8.51 -7.26
N ASN A 101 2.28 7.99 -6.60
CA ASN A 101 2.44 7.02 -5.50
C ASN A 101 2.26 5.61 -6.03
N LYS A 102 2.98 4.66 -5.42
CA LYS A 102 2.84 3.26 -5.80
C LYS A 102 1.72 2.61 -5.02
N ILE A 103 0.74 2.10 -5.73
CA ILE A 103 -0.43 1.44 -5.17
C ILE A 103 -0.62 0.11 -5.87
N LEU A 104 -0.82 -0.94 -5.10
CA LEU A 104 -1.11 -2.28 -5.59
C LEU A 104 -2.53 -2.64 -5.19
N ALA A 105 -3.24 -3.33 -6.06
CA ALA A 105 -4.57 -3.86 -5.74
C ALA A 105 -4.55 -5.36 -5.94
N ALA A 106 -5.05 -6.10 -4.97
CA ALA A 106 -5.05 -7.56 -5.02
C ALA A 106 -6.35 -8.11 -4.46
N GLU A 107 -6.79 -9.24 -5.03
CA GLU A 107 -7.97 -9.94 -4.54
C GLU A 107 -7.64 -10.88 -3.41
N TYR A 108 -8.56 -11.01 -2.46
CA TYR A 108 -8.42 -11.97 -1.37
C TYR A 108 -9.61 -12.93 -1.26
N LYS A 109 -10.36 -13.09 -2.35
CA LYS A 109 -11.58 -13.88 -2.40
C LYS A 109 -11.51 -15.26 -1.75
N THR A 110 -10.47 -15.99 -2.01
CA THR A 110 -10.29 -17.35 -1.49
C THR A 110 -9.17 -17.42 -0.48
N ALA A 111 -8.21 -16.52 -0.58
CA ALA A 111 -7.09 -16.41 0.33
C ALA A 111 -6.43 -15.08 0.12
N LEU A 112 -5.77 -14.59 1.14
CA LEU A 112 -4.94 -13.39 1.00
C LEU A 112 -3.77 -13.71 0.08
N PRO A 113 -3.23 -12.70 -0.64
CA PRO A 113 -2.00 -12.92 -1.39
C PRO A 113 -0.94 -13.48 -0.46
N ASN A 114 -0.19 -14.47 -0.93
CA ASN A 114 0.82 -15.05 -0.06
C ASN A 114 2.00 -14.08 0.10
N GLU A 115 2.78 -14.30 1.13
CA GLU A 115 3.92 -13.47 1.48
C GLU A 115 4.86 -13.26 0.30
N ARG A 116 5.10 -14.32 -0.46
CA ARG A 116 6.02 -14.28 -1.58
C ARG A 116 5.56 -13.34 -2.69
N GLU A 117 4.27 -13.39 -3.02
CA GLU A 117 3.69 -12.51 -4.04
C GLU A 117 3.78 -11.06 -3.63
N ILE A 118 3.43 -10.76 -2.40
CA ILE A 118 3.51 -9.40 -1.86
C ILE A 118 4.96 -8.92 -1.88
N ALA A 119 5.89 -9.75 -1.43
CA ALA A 119 7.31 -9.40 -1.39
C ALA A 119 7.87 -9.13 -2.77
N GLU A 120 7.49 -9.92 -3.78
CA GLU A 120 7.96 -9.72 -5.14
C GLU A 120 7.47 -8.40 -5.73
N GLU A 121 6.20 -8.06 -5.50
CA GLU A 121 5.64 -6.80 -5.96
C GLU A 121 6.32 -5.60 -5.30
N LEU A 122 6.56 -5.70 -4.01
CA LEU A 122 7.24 -4.64 -3.27
C LEU A 122 8.69 -4.47 -3.72
N LYS A 123 9.36 -5.55 -4.02
CA LYS A 123 10.73 -5.50 -4.55
C LYS A 123 10.78 -4.83 -5.93
N ARG A 124 9.82 -5.12 -6.78
CA ARG A 124 9.72 -4.45 -8.08
C ARG A 124 9.50 -2.95 -7.91
N THR A 125 8.65 -2.58 -6.97
CA THR A 125 8.38 -1.18 -6.65
C THR A 125 9.64 -0.48 -6.19
N GLN A 126 10.41 -1.10 -5.31
CA GLN A 126 11.66 -0.53 -4.83
C GLN A 126 12.65 -0.32 -5.98
N ARG A 127 12.78 -1.29 -6.87
CA ARG A 127 13.67 -1.16 -8.02
C ARG A 127 13.28 0.00 -8.93
N GLN A 128 11.98 0.21 -9.14
CA GLN A 128 11.49 1.33 -9.92
C GLN A 128 11.83 2.67 -9.26
N ILE A 129 11.69 2.75 -7.96
CA ILE A 129 12.02 3.96 -7.19
C ILE A 129 13.52 4.25 -7.30
N GLU A 130 14.35 3.24 -7.08
CA GLU A 130 15.81 3.39 -7.17
C GLU A 130 16.26 3.80 -8.58
N ASN A 131 15.69 3.18 -9.60
CA ASN A 131 16.02 3.52 -10.97
C ASN A 131 15.62 4.94 -11.32
N SER A 132 14.47 5.39 -10.85
CA SER A 132 14.03 6.77 -11.04
C SER A 132 14.98 7.75 -10.38
N SER A 133 15.47 7.43 -9.19
CA SER A 133 16.44 8.27 -8.47
C SER A 133 17.78 8.33 -9.21
N LYS A 134 18.21 7.21 -9.77
CA LYS A 134 19.48 7.14 -10.50
C LYS A 134 19.48 7.90 -11.83
N LYS A 135 18.32 8.10 -12.40
CA LYS A 135 18.18 8.81 -13.68
C LYS A 135 18.25 10.33 -13.53
N LYS A 136 18.26 10.79 -12.33
CA LYS A 136 18.46 12.22 -12.07
C LYS A 136 19.94 12.51 -11.84
#